data_f283e8ddbad1d06395c787726bac17b0
#
_entry.id   f283e8ddbad1d06395c787726bac17b0
#
_cell.length_a   1.000
_cell.length_b   1.000
_cell.length_c   1.000
_cell.angle_alpha   90.00
_cell.angle_beta   90.00
_cell.angle_gamma   90.00
#
_symmetry.space_group_name_H-M   'P 1'
#
loop_
_entity.id
_entity.type
_entity.pdbx_description
1 polymer ?
#
loop_
_entity_poly.entity_id
_entity_poly.type
_entity_poly.pdbx_seq_one_letter_code
_entity_poly.pdbx_strand_id
1 'polypeptide(L)'
;MDPVLLPTLFDVLDLLASKAGPVTLDDLNVARRVTSRRFAEIGRVLEGFQVAERKDFSLVPSVNFQQFVECWEVAGVARLDCINAFFRHYRPYDNFLCFLETQKHIEVPPRQDSEARHNLGAELKEKVGLTFVAVDTFKWWGMAVAQVYLSHIGDRNIHWGGARPDIGAFENSLLRHYAQVKPLDGFANIAQLADRVCRELNIAFVRFESLFEQLCFQEPRRYVTATSLARLPTSKSPVQTILPRSKAKQIADNLRLGKPVEWTEKRLMEDGVFVGRRNVKMVRILLEVTNEQQ
;
A
#
# COMPACT_ATOMS: atom_id res chain seq x y z
N MET A 1 5.42 -23.48 -2.60
CA MET A 1 3.97 -23.22 -2.47
C MET A 1 3.74 -21.85 -3.08
N ASP A 2 2.92 -21.77 -4.13
CA ASP A 2 2.65 -20.50 -4.78
C ASP A 2 1.66 -19.71 -3.93
N PRO A 3 2.00 -18.50 -3.49
CA PRO A 3 1.14 -17.70 -2.66
C PRO A 3 -0.13 -17.26 -3.41
N VAL A 4 -1.22 -17.13 -2.67
CA VAL A 4 -2.52 -16.74 -3.22
C VAL A 4 -2.54 -15.23 -3.45
N LEU A 5 -3.04 -14.80 -4.61
CA LEU A 5 -3.20 -13.38 -4.91
C LEU A 5 -4.31 -12.77 -4.05
N LEU A 6 -4.10 -11.54 -3.56
CA LEU A 6 -5.07 -10.82 -2.74
C LEU A 6 -6.47 -10.72 -3.34
N PRO A 7 -6.67 -10.41 -4.64
CA PRO A 7 -8.02 -10.36 -5.21
C PRO A 7 -8.81 -11.65 -4.97
N THR A 8 -8.14 -12.78 -5.12
CA THR A 8 -8.78 -14.09 -4.91
C THR A 8 -9.10 -14.33 -3.43
N LEU A 9 -8.23 -13.88 -2.50
CA LEU A 9 -8.51 -13.99 -1.07
C LEU A 9 -9.72 -13.12 -0.68
N PHE A 10 -9.79 -11.89 -1.18
CA PHE A 10 -10.92 -11.00 -0.88
C PHE A 10 -12.23 -11.50 -1.47
N ASP A 11 -12.24 -12.07 -2.68
CA ASP A 11 -13.46 -12.68 -3.23
C ASP A 11 -13.99 -13.80 -2.33
N VAL A 12 -13.09 -14.62 -1.75
CA VAL A 12 -13.50 -15.69 -0.82
C VAL A 12 -13.97 -15.12 0.51
N LEU A 13 -13.33 -14.08 1.03
CA LEU A 13 -13.74 -13.42 2.27
C LEU A 13 -15.12 -12.75 2.11
N ASP A 14 -15.37 -12.12 0.95
CA ASP A 14 -16.68 -11.54 0.63
C ASP A 14 -17.77 -12.64 0.55
N LEU A 15 -17.44 -13.80 -0.03
CA LEU A 15 -18.36 -14.94 -0.04
C LEU A 15 -18.61 -15.51 1.36
N LEU A 16 -17.58 -15.63 2.19
CA LEU A 16 -17.72 -16.07 3.59
C LEU A 16 -18.59 -15.10 4.41
N ALA A 17 -18.51 -13.80 4.12
CA ALA A 17 -19.30 -12.78 4.80
C ALA A 17 -20.77 -12.74 4.31
N SER A 18 -21.03 -13.05 3.05
CA SER A 18 -22.35 -12.87 2.43
C SER A 18 -23.18 -14.16 2.37
N LYS A 19 -22.55 -15.33 2.40
CA LYS A 19 -23.22 -16.62 2.25
C LYS A 19 -23.60 -17.20 3.62
N ALA A 20 -24.86 -17.59 3.77
CA ALA A 20 -25.36 -18.22 5.00
C ALA A 20 -24.87 -19.68 5.21
N GLY A 21 -23.84 -20.13 4.53
CA GLY A 21 -23.34 -21.50 4.58
C GLY A 21 -21.89 -21.65 4.13
N PRO A 22 -21.37 -22.87 4.05
CA PRO A 22 -20.02 -23.14 3.63
C PRO A 22 -19.75 -22.61 2.20
N VAL A 23 -18.56 -22.08 1.96
CA VAL A 23 -18.07 -21.70 0.63
C VAL A 23 -17.37 -22.90 -0.01
N THR A 24 -17.82 -23.31 -1.18
CA THR A 24 -17.32 -24.46 -1.93
C THR A 24 -16.50 -24.01 -3.13
N LEU A 25 -15.83 -24.95 -3.79
CA LEU A 25 -15.15 -24.70 -5.07
C LEU A 25 -16.11 -24.20 -6.14
N ASP A 26 -17.35 -24.69 -6.17
CA ASP A 26 -18.34 -24.30 -7.19
C ASP A 26 -18.76 -22.84 -7.01
N ASP A 27 -18.88 -22.34 -5.81
CA ASP A 27 -19.16 -20.93 -5.53
C ASP A 27 -18.10 -20.02 -6.13
N LEU A 28 -16.83 -20.42 -6.08
CA LEU A 28 -15.72 -19.66 -6.65
C LEU A 28 -15.66 -19.80 -8.17
N ASN A 29 -16.06 -20.92 -8.72
CA ASN A 29 -16.05 -21.13 -10.17
C ASN A 29 -17.09 -20.27 -10.89
N VAL A 30 -18.14 -19.82 -10.23
CA VAL A 30 -19.09 -18.82 -10.77
C VAL A 30 -18.41 -17.47 -11.02
N ALA A 31 -17.51 -17.07 -10.13
CA ALA A 31 -16.81 -15.79 -10.21
C ALA A 31 -15.45 -15.89 -10.92
N ARG A 32 -14.74 -16.99 -10.76
CA ARG A 32 -13.39 -17.23 -11.29
C ARG A 32 -13.18 -18.72 -11.55
N ARG A 33 -12.38 -19.05 -12.58
CA ARG A 33 -11.94 -20.43 -12.81
C ARG A 33 -10.87 -20.82 -11.79
N VAL A 34 -11.27 -21.45 -10.70
CA VAL A 34 -10.38 -21.90 -9.62
C VAL A 34 -10.27 -23.42 -9.68
N THR A 35 -9.04 -23.94 -9.69
CA THR A 35 -8.80 -25.39 -9.60
C THR A 35 -8.93 -25.87 -8.16
N SER A 36 -9.21 -27.17 -7.95
CA SER A 36 -9.28 -27.78 -6.61
C SER A 36 -7.98 -27.57 -5.81
N ARG A 37 -6.81 -27.67 -6.49
CA ARG A 37 -5.52 -27.36 -5.87
C ARG A 37 -5.46 -25.90 -5.36
N ARG A 38 -5.92 -24.96 -6.20
CA ARG A 38 -5.89 -23.54 -5.83
C ARG A 38 -6.88 -23.23 -4.70
N PHE A 39 -8.03 -23.88 -4.68
CA PHE A 39 -8.98 -23.79 -3.58
C PHE A 39 -8.36 -24.27 -2.26
N ALA A 40 -7.65 -25.40 -2.27
CA ALA A 40 -6.95 -25.90 -1.08
C ALA A 40 -5.84 -24.95 -0.61
N GLU A 41 -5.15 -24.26 -1.53
CA GLU A 41 -4.14 -23.24 -1.19
C GLU A 41 -4.78 -22.00 -0.55
N ILE A 42 -5.89 -21.52 -1.09
CA ILE A 42 -6.69 -20.44 -0.51
C ILE A 42 -7.11 -20.79 0.92
N GLY A 43 -7.68 -22.00 1.10
CA GLY A 43 -8.10 -22.48 2.41
C GLY A 43 -6.97 -22.46 3.44
N ARG A 44 -5.76 -22.94 3.08
CA ARG A 44 -4.58 -22.90 3.97
C ARG A 44 -4.18 -21.47 4.37
N VAL A 45 -4.27 -20.52 3.46
CA VAL A 45 -3.96 -19.13 3.75
C VAL A 45 -4.99 -18.53 4.71
N LEU A 46 -6.28 -18.76 4.46
CA LEU A 46 -7.36 -18.25 5.30
C LEU A 46 -7.39 -18.92 6.70
N GLU A 47 -7.05 -20.20 6.78
CA GLU A 47 -6.78 -20.88 8.08
C GLU A 47 -5.57 -20.24 8.78
N GLY A 48 -4.52 -19.95 8.04
CA GLY A 48 -3.34 -19.26 8.56
C GLY A 48 -3.67 -17.86 9.07
N PHE A 49 -4.59 -17.13 8.45
CA PHE A 49 -5.12 -15.86 8.97
C PHE A 49 -6.07 -16.07 10.16
N GLN A 50 -6.44 -17.29 10.48
CA GLN A 50 -7.40 -17.64 11.52
C GLN A 50 -8.82 -17.08 11.24
N VAL A 51 -9.17 -16.82 10.00
CA VAL A 51 -10.47 -16.28 9.60
C VAL A 51 -11.42 -17.34 9.02
N ALA A 52 -10.89 -18.49 8.60
CA ALA A 52 -11.70 -19.60 8.11
C ALA A 52 -11.16 -20.93 8.59
N GLU A 53 -12.03 -21.96 8.57
CA GLU A 53 -11.70 -23.36 8.80
C GLU A 53 -12.05 -24.16 7.55
N ARG A 54 -11.21 -25.16 7.22
CA ARG A 54 -11.54 -26.12 6.18
C ARG A 54 -12.33 -27.27 6.80
N LYS A 55 -13.52 -27.53 6.24
CA LYS A 55 -14.32 -28.71 6.57
C LYS A 55 -14.60 -29.47 5.28
N ASP A 56 -14.02 -30.64 5.18
CA ASP A 56 -14.06 -31.46 3.95
C ASP A 56 -13.57 -30.69 2.73
N PHE A 57 -14.45 -30.42 1.76
CA PHE A 57 -14.18 -29.67 0.52
C PHE A 57 -14.75 -28.23 0.56
N SER A 58 -14.99 -27.70 1.74
CA SER A 58 -15.56 -26.36 1.93
C SER A 58 -14.78 -25.52 2.92
N LEU A 59 -15.04 -24.21 2.89
CA LEU A 59 -14.54 -23.22 3.85
C LEU A 59 -15.71 -22.69 4.66
N VAL A 60 -15.53 -22.63 5.95
CA VAL A 60 -16.49 -22.03 6.88
C VAL A 60 -15.83 -20.92 7.68
N PRO A 61 -16.57 -19.86 8.08
CA PRO A 61 -16.03 -18.85 8.96
C PRO A 61 -15.51 -19.46 10.27
N SER A 62 -14.32 -19.00 10.70
CA SER A 62 -13.79 -19.36 12.04
C SER A 62 -14.45 -18.53 13.15
N VAL A 63 -14.13 -18.84 14.39
CA VAL A 63 -14.58 -18.05 15.56
C VAL A 63 -14.06 -16.59 15.51
N ASN A 64 -12.93 -16.34 14.85
CA ASN A 64 -12.33 -15.01 14.73
C ASN A 64 -12.81 -14.24 13.50
N PHE A 65 -13.65 -14.84 12.65
CA PHE A 65 -14.09 -14.21 11.40
C PHE A 65 -14.84 -12.91 11.65
N GLN A 66 -15.69 -12.86 12.68
CA GLN A 66 -16.43 -11.65 13.03
C GLN A 66 -15.49 -10.49 13.41
N GLN A 67 -14.43 -10.76 14.19
CA GLN A 67 -13.43 -9.75 14.54
C GLN A 67 -12.67 -9.26 13.29
N PHE A 68 -12.39 -10.15 12.35
CA PHE A 68 -11.80 -9.74 11.07
C PHE A 68 -12.74 -8.85 10.29
N VAL A 69 -14.04 -9.15 10.23
CA VAL A 69 -15.05 -8.30 9.57
C VAL A 69 -15.12 -6.91 10.22
N GLU A 70 -15.08 -6.84 11.54
CA GLU A 70 -15.10 -5.59 12.31
C GLU A 70 -13.90 -4.69 11.96
N CYS A 71 -12.75 -5.25 11.56
CA CYS A 71 -11.62 -4.46 11.07
C CYS A 71 -12.00 -3.58 9.87
N TRP A 72 -12.99 -3.98 9.05
CA TRP A 72 -13.44 -3.20 7.91
C TRP A 72 -14.23 -1.95 8.29
N GLU A 73 -14.78 -1.93 9.50
CA GLU A 73 -15.52 -0.78 10.05
C GLU A 73 -14.58 0.27 10.65
N VAL A 74 -13.34 -0.12 10.95
CA VAL A 74 -12.33 0.81 11.47
C VAL A 74 -11.97 1.84 10.40
N ALA A 75 -11.83 3.10 10.77
CA ALA A 75 -11.54 4.19 9.85
C ALA A 75 -10.03 4.30 9.52
N GLY A 76 -9.73 4.74 8.30
CA GLY A 76 -8.40 5.17 7.90
C GLY A 76 -7.33 4.07 7.95
N VAL A 77 -6.10 4.46 8.29
CA VAL A 77 -4.94 3.56 8.31
C VAL A 77 -5.04 2.52 9.43
N ALA A 78 -5.75 2.82 10.53
CA ALA A 78 -5.96 1.87 11.62
C ALA A 78 -6.67 0.58 11.16
N ARG A 79 -7.54 0.66 10.15
CA ARG A 79 -8.13 -0.50 9.48
C ARG A 79 -7.07 -1.44 8.92
N LEU A 80 -6.08 -0.87 8.23
CA LEU A 80 -5.01 -1.64 7.60
C LEU A 80 -4.13 -2.34 8.63
N ASP A 81 -3.88 -1.67 9.76
CA ASP A 81 -3.16 -2.28 10.88
C ASP A 81 -3.94 -3.44 11.51
N CYS A 82 -5.25 -3.28 11.65
CA CYS A 82 -6.14 -4.33 12.15
C CYS A 82 -6.13 -5.56 11.22
N ILE A 83 -6.29 -5.35 9.91
CA ILE A 83 -6.23 -6.43 8.92
C ILE A 83 -4.84 -7.09 8.90
N ASN A 84 -3.76 -6.28 8.99
CA ASN A 84 -2.40 -6.82 9.04
C ASN A 84 -2.17 -7.74 10.24
N ALA A 85 -2.79 -7.47 11.39
CA ALA A 85 -2.69 -8.34 12.54
C ALA A 85 -3.17 -9.78 12.21
N PHE A 86 -4.27 -9.93 11.47
CA PHE A 86 -4.71 -11.23 10.99
C PHE A 86 -3.76 -11.83 9.95
N PHE A 87 -3.25 -11.06 9.00
CA PHE A 87 -2.31 -11.54 7.99
C PHE A 87 -1.03 -12.09 8.62
N ARG A 88 -0.56 -11.49 9.71
CA ARG A 88 0.64 -11.93 10.44
C ARG A 88 0.49 -13.29 11.13
N HIS A 89 -0.73 -13.77 11.37
CA HIS A 89 -0.92 -15.14 11.83
C HIS A 89 -0.48 -16.18 10.78
N TYR A 90 -0.45 -15.82 9.49
CA TYR A 90 0.13 -16.67 8.46
C TYR A 90 1.65 -16.58 8.49
N ARG A 91 2.28 -17.54 9.14
CA ARG A 91 3.71 -17.57 9.43
C ARG A 91 4.62 -17.21 8.25
N PRO A 92 4.41 -17.69 6.99
CA PRO A 92 5.27 -17.30 5.89
C PRO A 92 5.24 -15.79 5.59
N TYR A 93 4.09 -15.15 5.73
CA TYR A 93 3.97 -13.70 5.55
C TYR A 93 4.60 -12.93 6.73
N ASP A 94 4.40 -13.39 7.96
CA ASP A 94 5.03 -12.78 9.12
C ASP A 94 6.57 -12.87 9.05
N ASN A 95 7.12 -14.00 8.66
CA ASN A 95 8.56 -14.16 8.41
C ASN A 95 9.08 -13.15 7.37
N PHE A 96 8.32 -12.93 6.29
CA PHE A 96 8.65 -11.92 5.29
C PHE A 96 8.69 -10.51 5.89
N LEU A 97 7.67 -10.14 6.66
CA LEU A 97 7.61 -8.81 7.30
C LEU A 97 8.73 -8.63 8.33
N CYS A 98 8.99 -9.61 9.19
CA CYS A 98 10.07 -9.54 10.17
C CYS A 98 11.44 -9.39 9.49
N PHE A 99 11.68 -10.13 8.40
CA PHE A 99 12.90 -10.00 7.62
C PHE A 99 13.00 -8.59 7.01
N LEU A 100 11.94 -8.11 6.37
CA LEU A 100 11.91 -6.79 5.76
C LEU A 100 12.07 -5.67 6.80
N GLU A 101 11.46 -5.82 7.98
CA GLU A 101 11.60 -4.89 9.10
C GLU A 101 13.05 -4.81 9.60
N THR A 102 13.75 -5.94 9.65
CA THR A 102 15.15 -6.02 10.06
C THR A 102 16.08 -5.42 9.01
N GLN A 103 15.91 -5.78 7.74
CA GLN A 103 16.76 -5.33 6.63
C GLN A 103 16.44 -3.91 6.16
N LYS A 104 15.24 -3.40 6.47
CA LYS A 104 14.64 -2.14 6.01
C LYS A 104 14.28 -2.13 4.52
N HIS A 105 15.01 -2.83 3.67
CA HIS A 105 14.70 -3.02 2.26
C HIS A 105 15.26 -4.33 1.72
N ILE A 106 14.69 -4.77 0.61
CA ILE A 106 15.19 -5.88 -0.21
C ILE A 106 15.48 -5.31 -1.60
N GLU A 107 16.73 -5.40 -2.04
CA GLU A 107 17.11 -5.05 -3.40
C GLU A 107 16.57 -6.10 -4.37
N VAL A 108 15.77 -5.68 -5.34
CA VAL A 108 15.23 -6.57 -6.37
C VAL A 108 16.03 -6.40 -7.65
N PRO A 109 16.83 -7.40 -8.03
CA PRO A 109 17.63 -7.32 -9.24
C PRO A 109 16.78 -7.14 -10.49
N PRO A 110 17.32 -6.48 -11.54
CA PRO A 110 16.66 -6.35 -12.83
C PRO A 110 16.22 -7.70 -13.40
N ARG A 111 15.15 -7.72 -14.21
CA ARG A 111 14.66 -8.99 -14.80
C ARG A 111 15.69 -9.69 -15.69
N GLN A 112 16.59 -8.91 -16.31
CA GLN A 112 17.65 -9.42 -17.17
C GLN A 112 18.79 -10.09 -16.39
N ASP A 113 18.94 -9.78 -15.10
CA ASP A 113 19.96 -10.34 -14.23
C ASP A 113 19.44 -11.61 -13.55
N SER A 114 19.50 -12.72 -14.28
CA SER A 114 19.02 -14.02 -13.80
C SER A 114 19.87 -14.58 -12.67
N GLU A 115 21.16 -14.30 -12.67
CA GLU A 115 22.09 -14.78 -11.65
C GLU A 115 21.85 -14.07 -10.31
N ALA A 116 21.82 -12.75 -10.30
CA ALA A 116 21.50 -11.99 -9.08
C ALA A 116 20.11 -12.33 -8.53
N ARG A 117 19.12 -12.59 -9.39
CA ARG A 117 17.80 -13.05 -8.95
C ARG A 117 17.82 -14.46 -8.36
N HIS A 118 18.64 -15.36 -8.91
CA HIS A 118 18.83 -16.69 -8.37
C HIS A 118 19.48 -16.62 -6.98
N ASN A 119 20.53 -15.82 -6.83
CA ASN A 119 21.25 -15.61 -5.57
C ASN A 119 20.34 -15.01 -4.50
N LEU A 120 19.55 -13.98 -4.84
CA LEU A 120 18.53 -13.44 -3.93
C LEU A 120 17.51 -14.50 -3.53
N GLY A 121 17.06 -15.34 -4.48
CA GLY A 121 16.14 -16.44 -4.19
C GLY A 121 16.72 -17.48 -3.24
N ALA A 122 18.01 -17.80 -3.37
CA ALA A 122 18.73 -18.71 -2.46
C ALA A 122 18.85 -18.10 -1.06
N GLU A 123 19.24 -16.83 -0.97
CA GLU A 123 19.34 -16.09 0.30
C GLU A 123 18.00 -16.03 1.05
N LEU A 124 16.94 -15.70 0.35
CA LEU A 124 15.59 -15.64 0.94
C LEU A 124 15.13 -17.01 1.43
N LYS A 125 15.48 -18.08 0.69
CA LYS A 125 15.16 -19.44 1.10
C LYS A 125 15.93 -19.85 2.35
N GLU A 126 17.20 -19.50 2.44
CA GLU A 126 18.06 -19.78 3.58
C GLU A 126 17.65 -18.99 4.82
N LYS A 127 17.47 -17.66 4.69
CA LYS A 127 17.23 -16.78 5.83
C LYS A 127 15.79 -16.79 6.34
N VAL A 128 14.82 -16.97 5.46
CA VAL A 128 13.39 -16.82 5.79
C VAL A 128 12.52 -18.00 5.37
N GLY A 129 13.08 -18.98 4.66
CA GLY A 129 12.33 -20.14 4.15
C GLY A 129 11.37 -19.80 3.00
N LEU A 130 11.58 -18.67 2.30
CA LEU A 130 10.69 -18.16 1.26
C LEU A 130 11.31 -18.26 -0.12
N THR A 131 10.49 -18.56 -1.12
CA THR A 131 10.88 -18.44 -2.52
C THR A 131 10.75 -16.99 -2.98
N PHE A 132 11.48 -16.61 -4.03
CA PHE A 132 11.34 -15.28 -4.64
C PHE A 132 9.90 -14.99 -5.10
N VAL A 133 9.18 -16.01 -5.60
CA VAL A 133 7.76 -15.90 -6.00
C VAL A 133 6.88 -15.59 -4.79
N ALA A 134 7.16 -16.18 -3.63
CA ALA A 134 6.43 -15.87 -2.40
C ALA A 134 6.65 -14.40 -1.98
N VAL A 135 7.89 -13.92 -2.01
CA VAL A 135 8.22 -12.53 -1.72
C VAL A 135 7.54 -11.57 -2.70
N ASP A 136 7.52 -11.91 -3.99
CA ASP A 136 6.82 -11.11 -5.00
C ASP A 136 5.31 -10.98 -4.74
N THR A 137 4.69 -11.99 -4.15
CA THR A 137 3.27 -11.92 -3.75
C THR A 137 3.09 -11.21 -2.42
N PHE A 138 3.93 -11.50 -1.42
CA PHE A 138 3.81 -10.90 -0.09
C PHE A 138 4.08 -9.40 -0.08
N LYS A 139 4.90 -8.87 -1.01
CA LYS A 139 5.03 -7.43 -1.17
C LYS A 139 3.68 -6.76 -1.47
N TRP A 140 2.83 -7.39 -2.31
CA TRP A 140 1.50 -6.87 -2.62
C TRP A 140 0.55 -6.95 -1.42
N TRP A 141 0.65 -8.02 -0.63
CA TRP A 141 -0.09 -8.10 0.63
C TRP A 141 0.34 -6.97 1.58
N GLY A 142 1.64 -6.81 1.74
CA GLY A 142 2.19 -5.76 2.60
C GLY A 142 1.83 -4.35 2.14
N MET A 143 1.80 -4.09 0.84
CA MET A 143 1.33 -2.81 0.31
C MET A 143 -0.14 -2.56 0.63
N ALA A 144 -1.00 -3.57 0.48
CA ALA A 144 -2.44 -3.45 0.73
C ALA A 144 -2.76 -3.16 2.19
N VAL A 145 -1.90 -3.58 3.13
CA VAL A 145 -2.07 -3.36 4.57
C VAL A 145 -1.06 -2.38 5.16
N ALA A 146 -0.49 -1.51 4.33
CA ALA A 146 0.43 -0.42 4.72
C ALA A 146 1.67 -0.88 5.51
N GLN A 147 2.23 -2.03 5.15
CA GLN A 147 3.47 -2.57 5.75
C GLN A 147 4.65 -2.56 4.78
N VAL A 148 4.39 -2.33 3.50
CA VAL A 148 5.40 -2.33 2.44
C VAL A 148 5.26 -1.06 1.62
N TYR A 149 6.39 -0.49 1.26
CA TYR A 149 6.51 0.60 0.32
C TYR A 149 7.36 0.15 -0.87
N LEU A 150 6.89 0.40 -2.10
CA LEU A 150 7.68 0.23 -3.31
C LEU A 150 8.10 1.61 -3.81
N SER A 151 9.41 1.84 -3.89
CA SER A 151 9.92 3.06 -4.50
C SER A 151 9.69 3.02 -6.02
N HIS A 152 9.34 4.17 -6.57
CA HIS A 152 9.07 4.32 -8.00
C HIS A 152 10.09 5.22 -8.68
N ILE A 153 10.87 5.95 -7.88
CA ILE A 153 11.85 6.90 -8.34
C ILE A 153 13.25 6.33 -8.12
N GLY A 154 13.74 5.59 -9.08
CA GLY A 154 15.14 5.20 -9.18
C GLY A 154 15.52 3.84 -8.66
N ASP A 155 14.71 3.17 -7.84
CA ASP A 155 15.01 1.80 -7.42
C ASP A 155 13.80 0.86 -7.56
N ARG A 156 14.06 -0.43 -7.51
CA ARG A 156 13.03 -1.49 -7.53
C ARG A 156 12.93 -2.19 -6.21
N ASN A 157 13.39 -1.52 -5.15
CA ASN A 157 13.50 -2.11 -3.85
C ASN A 157 12.14 -2.24 -3.18
N ILE A 158 12.01 -3.30 -2.40
CA ILE A 158 10.88 -3.50 -1.52
C ILE A 158 11.30 -2.94 -0.16
N HIS A 159 10.69 -1.84 0.26
CA HIS A 159 10.99 -1.18 1.53
C HIS A 159 9.99 -1.58 2.60
N TRP A 160 10.47 -1.71 3.84
CA TRP A 160 9.58 -1.76 4.99
C TRP A 160 8.82 -0.45 5.13
N GLY A 161 7.51 -0.54 5.31
CA GLY A 161 6.62 0.61 5.38
C GLY A 161 5.74 0.66 6.63
N GLY A 162 6.05 -0.20 7.62
CA GLY A 162 5.20 -0.39 8.81
C GLY A 162 5.43 0.59 9.94
N ALA A 163 6.40 1.52 9.86
CA ALA A 163 6.64 2.51 10.89
C ALA A 163 5.44 3.45 11.11
N ARG A 164 5.32 3.98 12.31
CA ARG A 164 4.22 4.85 12.75
C ARG A 164 4.78 6.12 13.39
N PRO A 165 5.39 7.02 12.58
CA PRO A 165 5.87 8.29 13.10
C PRO A 165 4.70 9.13 13.60
N ASP A 166 4.94 9.95 14.60
CA ASP A 166 4.03 11.03 14.97
C ASP A 166 4.00 12.12 13.88
N ILE A 167 3.02 13.01 13.97
CA ILE A 167 2.83 14.07 12.98
C ILE A 167 4.01 15.06 12.93
N GLY A 168 4.67 15.30 14.05
CA GLY A 168 5.82 16.21 14.12
C GLY A 168 7.06 15.61 13.44
N ALA A 169 7.35 14.32 13.68
CA ALA A 169 8.43 13.62 12.98
C ALA A 169 8.18 13.57 11.48
N PHE A 170 6.93 13.33 11.06
CA PHE A 170 6.52 13.35 9.66
C PHE A 170 6.72 14.74 9.02
N GLU A 171 6.23 15.79 9.69
CA GLU A 171 6.37 17.17 9.24
C GLU A 171 7.84 17.58 9.09
N ASN A 172 8.68 17.29 10.08
CA ASN A 172 10.10 17.59 10.04
C ASN A 172 10.80 16.92 8.84
N SER A 173 10.47 15.66 8.56
CA SER A 173 10.98 14.95 7.40
C SER A 173 10.49 15.59 6.09
N LEU A 174 9.20 15.92 6.02
CA LEU A 174 8.59 16.56 4.84
C LEU A 174 9.25 17.91 4.53
N LEU A 175 9.46 18.77 5.55
CA LEU A 175 10.08 20.08 5.39
C LEU A 175 11.54 19.96 4.92
N ARG A 176 12.32 19.05 5.50
CA ARG A 176 13.71 18.80 5.11
C ARG A 176 13.82 18.38 3.66
N HIS A 177 12.96 17.44 3.21
CA HIS A 177 12.96 16.99 1.83
C HIS A 177 12.40 18.04 0.87
N TYR A 178 11.44 18.83 1.29
CA TYR A 178 10.93 19.96 0.50
C TYR A 178 12.05 20.97 0.18
N ALA A 179 12.88 21.29 1.16
CA ALA A 179 14.04 22.19 0.94
C ALA A 179 15.07 21.60 -0.05
N GLN A 180 15.23 20.25 -0.07
CA GLN A 180 16.18 19.57 -0.95
C GLN A 180 15.68 19.40 -2.40
N VAL A 181 14.39 19.35 -2.62
CA VAL A 181 13.79 19.15 -3.98
C VAL A 181 13.94 20.42 -4.85
N LYS A 182 14.35 21.55 -4.26
CA LYS A 182 14.46 22.84 -4.94
C LYS A 182 13.18 23.18 -5.72
N PRO A 183 12.12 23.53 -5.04
CA PRO A 183 10.81 23.70 -5.67
C PRO A 183 10.86 24.79 -6.75
N LEU A 184 10.28 24.50 -7.92
CA LEU A 184 10.11 25.45 -9.00
C LEU A 184 8.95 26.37 -8.62
N ASP A 185 9.17 27.69 -8.63
CA ASP A 185 8.18 28.69 -8.19
C ASP A 185 7.58 28.40 -6.80
N GLY A 186 8.35 27.74 -5.94
CA GLY A 186 7.92 27.32 -4.62
C GLY A 186 7.05 26.06 -4.58
N PHE A 187 6.74 25.43 -5.72
CA PHE A 187 5.99 24.18 -5.76
C PHE A 187 6.90 22.97 -5.98
N ALA A 188 6.82 21.99 -5.09
CA ALA A 188 7.51 20.72 -5.20
C ALA A 188 6.56 19.63 -5.69
N ASN A 189 7.08 18.67 -6.44
CA ASN A 189 6.33 17.48 -6.85
C ASN A 189 6.08 16.59 -5.63
N ILE A 190 4.80 16.35 -5.31
CA ILE A 190 4.41 15.59 -4.12
C ILE A 190 4.87 14.13 -4.18
N ALA A 191 4.92 13.52 -5.37
CA ALA A 191 5.36 12.14 -5.52
C ALA A 191 6.84 11.99 -5.18
N GLN A 192 7.69 12.96 -5.56
CA GLN A 192 9.11 12.98 -5.20
C GLN A 192 9.31 13.17 -3.69
N LEU A 193 8.51 14.03 -3.07
CA LEU A 193 8.52 14.22 -1.62
C LEU A 193 8.08 12.96 -0.90
N ALA A 194 6.98 12.36 -1.36
CA ALA A 194 6.46 11.12 -0.79
C ALA A 194 7.49 10.00 -0.85
N ASP A 195 8.17 9.81 -1.99
CA ASP A 195 9.20 8.78 -2.12
C ASP A 195 10.32 8.94 -1.08
N ARG A 196 10.82 10.17 -0.92
CA ARG A 196 11.91 10.46 0.03
C ARG A 196 11.47 10.27 1.48
N VAL A 197 10.32 10.82 1.84
CA VAL A 197 9.76 10.73 3.19
C VAL A 197 9.40 9.29 3.55
N CYS A 198 8.77 8.54 2.64
CA CYS A 198 8.43 7.15 2.86
C CYS A 198 9.67 6.29 3.13
N ARG A 199 10.75 6.49 2.38
CA ARG A 199 12.00 5.75 2.58
C ARG A 199 12.70 6.14 3.86
N GLU A 200 12.77 7.42 4.18
CA GLU A 200 13.40 7.89 5.42
C GLU A 200 12.67 7.41 6.66
N LEU A 201 11.36 7.57 6.69
CA LEU A 201 10.54 7.24 7.84
C LEU A 201 10.09 5.77 7.87
N ASN A 202 10.41 4.99 6.84
CA ASN A 202 9.95 3.61 6.68
C ASN A 202 8.42 3.48 6.78
N ILE A 203 7.69 4.35 6.08
CA ILE A 203 6.24 4.35 6.04
C ILE A 203 5.72 3.97 4.65
N ALA A 204 4.61 3.27 4.61
CA ALA A 204 3.91 3.00 3.36
C ALA A 204 3.25 4.28 2.81
N PHE A 205 3.08 4.35 1.48
CA PHE A 205 2.52 5.52 0.80
C PHE A 205 1.15 5.94 1.35
N VAL A 206 0.30 5.00 1.69
CA VAL A 206 -1.02 5.29 2.27
C VAL A 206 -0.92 5.99 3.64
N ARG A 207 0.14 5.72 4.43
CA ARG A 207 0.41 6.46 5.67
C ARG A 207 0.90 7.86 5.39
N PHE A 208 1.80 8.00 4.41
CA PHE A 208 2.20 9.33 3.95
C PHE A 208 0.97 10.16 3.56
N GLU A 209 0.08 9.59 2.74
CA GLU A 209 -1.14 10.27 2.30
C GLU A 209 -2.02 10.71 3.47
N SER A 210 -2.24 9.82 4.45
CA SER A 210 -3.05 10.14 5.64
C SER A 210 -2.43 11.23 6.50
N LEU A 211 -1.11 11.18 6.76
CA LEU A 211 -0.41 12.21 7.55
C LEU A 211 -0.33 13.54 6.80
N PHE A 212 -0.11 13.49 5.49
CA PHE A 212 -0.08 14.70 4.67
C PHE A 212 -1.47 15.36 4.58
N GLU A 213 -2.54 14.58 4.43
CA GLU A 213 -3.91 15.06 4.50
C GLU A 213 -4.19 15.74 5.85
N GLN A 214 -3.75 15.12 6.94
CA GLN A 214 -3.90 15.69 8.29
C GLN A 214 -3.20 17.05 8.40
N LEU A 215 -1.95 17.20 7.93
CA LEU A 215 -1.25 18.48 7.92
C LEU A 215 -1.99 19.53 7.09
N CYS A 216 -2.46 19.17 5.90
CA CYS A 216 -3.20 20.08 5.04
C CYS A 216 -4.50 20.58 5.67
N PHE A 217 -5.17 19.76 6.51
CA PHE A 217 -6.38 20.19 7.23
C PHE A 217 -6.07 20.99 8.49
N GLN A 218 -4.98 20.67 9.18
CA GLN A 218 -4.57 21.41 10.38
C GLN A 218 -4.04 22.81 10.04
N GLU A 219 -3.25 22.92 8.98
CA GLU A 219 -2.57 24.15 8.58
C GLU A 219 -2.81 24.50 7.08
N PRO A 220 -4.04 24.74 6.66
CA PRO A 220 -4.38 24.92 5.23
C PRO A 220 -3.73 26.14 4.58
N ARG A 221 -3.30 27.12 5.38
CA ARG A 221 -2.57 28.29 4.88
C ARG A 221 -1.11 28.00 4.61
N ARG A 222 -0.53 27.04 5.34
CA ARG A 222 0.88 26.66 5.23
C ARG A 222 1.12 25.67 4.09
N TYR A 223 0.20 24.71 3.91
CA TYR A 223 0.29 23.68 2.87
C TYR A 223 -0.61 24.00 1.70
N VAL A 224 -0.10 24.78 0.74
CA VAL A 224 -0.84 25.12 -0.48
C VAL A 224 -0.69 24.02 -1.51
N THR A 225 -1.81 23.39 -1.88
CA THR A 225 -1.83 22.23 -2.77
C THR A 225 -2.34 22.58 -4.17
N ALA A 226 -1.75 21.97 -5.22
CA ALA A 226 -2.18 22.12 -6.59
C ALA A 226 -2.41 20.76 -7.26
N THR A 227 -3.42 20.67 -8.12
CA THR A 227 -3.86 19.44 -8.79
C THR A 227 -3.12 19.15 -10.10
N SER A 228 -2.35 20.10 -10.61
CA SER A 228 -1.56 19.93 -11.83
C SER A 228 -0.33 20.82 -11.80
N LEU A 229 0.65 20.47 -12.62
CA LEU A 229 1.76 21.34 -13.02
C LEU A 229 1.29 22.52 -13.90
N ALA A 230 -0.03 22.82 -13.91
CA ALA A 230 -0.54 23.92 -14.69
C ALA A 230 0.28 25.15 -14.32
N ARG A 231 1.09 25.59 -15.25
CA ARG A 231 1.73 26.91 -15.24
C ARG A 231 0.68 27.90 -14.78
N LEU A 232 1.07 28.78 -13.89
CA LEU A 232 0.35 30.02 -13.64
C LEU A 232 -0.23 30.53 -14.95
N PRO A 233 -1.46 31.03 -14.98
CA PRO A 233 -2.26 31.17 -16.18
C PRO A 233 -1.56 32.05 -17.24
N THR A 234 -0.85 31.40 -18.12
CA THR A 234 -0.64 31.93 -19.44
C THR A 234 -1.79 31.45 -20.30
N SER A 235 -2.53 32.31 -20.84
CA SER A 235 -3.83 32.32 -21.49
C SER A 235 -4.12 31.26 -22.57
N LYS A 236 -3.71 30.00 -22.43
CA LYS A 236 -4.17 28.89 -23.28
C LYS A 236 -4.24 27.63 -22.41
N SER A 237 -5.47 27.22 -22.13
CA SER A 237 -5.78 26.00 -21.37
C SER A 237 -5.09 24.78 -21.98
N PRO A 238 -4.18 24.09 -21.26
CA PRO A 238 -3.79 22.76 -21.67
C PRO A 238 -4.95 21.82 -21.34
N VAL A 239 -5.18 20.88 -22.23
CA VAL A 239 -6.12 19.78 -22.05
C VAL A 239 -5.77 19.08 -20.74
N GLN A 240 -6.64 19.23 -19.75
CA GLN A 240 -6.52 18.52 -18.48
C GLN A 240 -6.75 17.05 -18.75
N THR A 241 -5.70 16.23 -18.63
CA THR A 241 -5.85 14.78 -18.50
C THR A 241 -6.34 14.50 -17.09
N ILE A 242 -7.60 14.81 -16.86
CA ILE A 242 -8.29 14.49 -15.62
C ILE A 242 -8.59 12.98 -15.70
N LEU A 243 -8.01 12.20 -14.80
CA LEU A 243 -8.54 10.86 -14.54
C LEU A 243 -10.04 10.99 -14.30
N PRO A 244 -10.87 10.16 -14.96
CA PRO A 244 -12.29 10.18 -14.68
C PRO A 244 -12.51 10.09 -13.17
N ARG A 245 -13.31 11.00 -12.61
CA ARG A 245 -13.62 11.06 -11.16
C ARG A 245 -13.97 9.69 -10.58
N SER A 246 -14.63 8.84 -11.37
CA SER A 246 -14.97 7.47 -11.03
C SER A 246 -13.73 6.61 -10.77
N LYS A 247 -12.69 6.74 -11.58
CA LYS A 247 -11.48 5.92 -11.47
C LYS A 247 -10.59 6.37 -10.32
N ALA A 248 -10.42 7.68 -10.13
CA ALA A 248 -9.69 8.24 -9.00
C ALA A 248 -10.37 7.90 -7.66
N LYS A 249 -11.72 7.97 -7.62
CA LYS A 249 -12.50 7.57 -6.46
C LYS A 249 -12.38 6.07 -6.19
N GLN A 250 -12.49 5.24 -7.21
CA GLN A 250 -12.35 3.77 -7.09
C GLN A 250 -10.96 3.39 -6.57
N ILE A 251 -9.92 4.06 -7.02
CA ILE A 251 -8.55 3.88 -6.56
C ILE A 251 -8.44 4.26 -5.07
N ALA A 252 -8.92 5.45 -4.69
CA ALA A 252 -8.89 5.92 -3.31
C ALA A 252 -9.74 5.02 -2.38
N ASP A 253 -10.92 4.62 -2.83
CA ASP A 253 -11.80 3.75 -2.06
C ASP A 253 -11.17 2.35 -1.92
N ASN A 254 -10.56 1.81 -2.96
CA ASN A 254 -9.87 0.52 -2.90
C ASN A 254 -8.64 0.56 -1.97
N LEU A 255 -7.85 1.65 -1.98
CA LEU A 255 -6.76 1.85 -1.04
C LEU A 255 -7.25 1.94 0.41
N ARG A 256 -8.32 2.71 0.64
CA ARG A 256 -8.93 2.85 1.96
C ARG A 256 -9.55 1.55 2.46
N LEU A 257 -10.01 0.69 1.55
CA LEU A 257 -10.58 -0.62 1.84
C LEU A 257 -9.52 -1.73 1.89
N GLY A 258 -8.23 -1.41 1.66
CA GLY A 258 -7.19 -2.44 1.55
C GLY A 258 -7.41 -3.39 0.37
N LYS A 259 -8.35 -3.09 -0.54
CA LYS A 259 -8.59 -3.91 -1.72
C LYS A 259 -7.43 -3.75 -2.69
N PRO A 260 -6.94 -4.86 -3.27
CA PRO A 260 -5.91 -4.78 -4.28
C PRO A 260 -6.44 -3.97 -5.47
N VAL A 261 -5.73 -2.93 -5.77
CA VAL A 261 -5.93 -2.17 -7.00
C VAL A 261 -5.03 -2.80 -8.04
N GLU A 262 -5.49 -2.95 -9.30
CA GLU A 262 -4.61 -3.25 -10.42
C GLU A 262 -3.70 -2.05 -10.67
N TRP A 263 -2.66 -1.98 -9.85
CA TRP A 263 -1.65 -0.96 -9.99
C TRP A 263 -0.55 -1.44 -10.90
N THR A 264 -0.29 -0.71 -11.93
CA THR A 264 1.06 -0.65 -12.44
C THR A 264 1.79 0.39 -11.61
N GLU A 265 2.92 0.02 -11.03
CA GLU A 265 3.78 0.82 -10.14
C GLU A 265 3.95 2.28 -10.60
N LYS A 266 3.96 2.50 -11.90
CA LYS A 266 4.09 3.80 -12.55
C LYS A 266 2.89 4.74 -12.34
N ARG A 267 1.69 4.22 -12.11
CA ARG A 267 0.47 5.04 -11.99
C ARG A 267 0.25 5.66 -10.62
N LEU A 268 0.73 5.04 -9.54
CA LEU A 268 0.60 5.58 -8.18
C LEU A 268 1.19 6.98 -8.06
N MET A 269 2.33 7.21 -8.70
CA MET A 269 3.04 8.48 -8.61
C MET A 269 2.58 9.51 -9.62
N GLU A 270 2.20 9.07 -10.81
CA GLU A 270 1.60 9.96 -11.81
C GLU A 270 0.25 10.51 -11.32
N ASP A 271 -0.43 9.76 -10.43
CA ASP A 271 -1.76 10.13 -9.94
C ASP A 271 -1.74 11.07 -8.73
N GLY A 272 -0.59 11.28 -8.07
CA GLY A 272 -0.45 12.19 -6.93
C GLY A 272 -0.98 11.62 -5.61
N VAL A 273 -1.20 12.49 -4.63
CA VAL A 273 -1.67 12.20 -3.28
C VAL A 273 -3.10 12.75 -3.10
N PHE A 274 -3.97 12.01 -2.46
CA PHE A 274 -5.32 12.49 -2.18
C PHE A 274 -5.36 13.28 -0.87
N VAL A 275 -5.88 14.52 -0.94
CA VAL A 275 -6.23 15.35 0.21
C VAL A 275 -7.74 15.60 0.12
N GLY A 276 -8.50 14.96 0.97
CA GLY A 276 -9.94 14.89 0.84
C GLY A 276 -10.38 14.25 -0.47
N ARG A 277 -11.04 15.04 -1.33
CA ARG A 277 -11.49 14.61 -2.66
C ARG A 277 -10.60 15.10 -3.80
N ARG A 278 -9.50 15.78 -3.48
CA ARG A 278 -8.62 16.38 -4.48
C ARG A 278 -7.38 15.52 -4.69
N ASN A 279 -7.03 15.29 -5.94
CA ASN A 279 -5.75 14.70 -6.30
C ASN A 279 -4.71 15.81 -6.37
N VAL A 280 -3.75 15.80 -5.43
CA VAL A 280 -2.68 16.78 -5.29
C VAL A 280 -1.43 16.23 -5.96
N LYS A 281 -0.88 16.99 -6.91
CA LYS A 281 0.38 16.68 -7.60
C LYS A 281 1.54 17.55 -7.16
N MET A 282 1.24 18.74 -6.67
CA MET A 282 2.21 19.73 -6.27
C MET A 282 1.86 20.30 -4.90
N VAL A 283 2.86 20.60 -4.12
CA VAL A 283 2.70 21.30 -2.84
C VAL A 283 3.69 22.45 -2.73
N ARG A 284 3.19 23.57 -2.22
CA ARG A 284 4.01 24.70 -1.76
C ARG A 284 3.86 24.79 -0.26
N ILE A 285 4.99 24.75 0.44
CA ILE A 285 5.02 24.90 1.89
C ILE A 285 5.51 26.29 2.21
N LEU A 286 4.67 27.10 2.85
CA LEU A 286 5.02 28.42 3.31
C LEU A 286 5.76 28.26 4.64
N LEU A 287 7.08 28.40 4.61
CA LEU A 287 7.90 28.48 5.81
C LEU A 287 7.60 29.82 6.47
N GLU A 288 7.25 29.83 7.75
CA GLU A 288 7.19 31.07 8.51
C GLU A 288 8.57 31.72 8.44
N VAL A 289 8.63 32.91 7.89
CA VAL A 289 9.81 33.75 8.02
C VAL A 289 9.84 34.13 9.49
N THR A 290 10.68 33.46 10.27
CA THR A 290 11.02 33.95 11.62
C THR A 290 11.60 35.34 11.43
N ASN A 291 10.79 36.38 11.70
CA ASN A 291 11.25 37.75 11.85
C ASN A 291 12.06 37.84 13.17
N GLU A 292 13.19 37.15 13.21
CA GLU A 292 14.24 37.39 14.19
C GLU A 292 15.33 38.21 13.49
N GLN A 293 15.01 39.47 13.19
CA GLN A 293 15.98 40.56 13.02
C GLN A 293 15.21 41.89 13.15
N GLN A 294 14.95 42.30 14.36
CA GLN A 294 14.87 43.70 14.76
C GLN A 294 15.78 43.94 15.94
#